data_7d5c84c40e90bc08e353b49e3d1ec1f2
#
_entry.id   7d5c84c40e90bc08e353b49e3d1ec1f2
#
_cell.length_a   1.000
_cell.length_b   1.000
_cell.length_c   1.000
_cell.angle_alpha   90.00
_cell.angle_beta   90.00
_cell.angle_gamma   90.00
#
_symmetry.space_group_name_H-M   'P 1'
#
loop_
_entity.id
_entity.type
_entity.pdbx_description
1 polymer ?
#
loop_
_entity_poly.entity_id
_entity_poly.type
_entity_poly.pdbx_seq_one_letter_code
_entity_poly.pdbx_strand_id
1 'polypeptide(L)'
;SLTAGKRGPTLMEDHVFREKMFHFDHERIPERVVHARGYGAHGYFETYDTLEDLTCADIFQRKGEKTPVFTRFSTVAGNKGSPDLARDVRGFAVKFYTKEGNWDLVGNNIPVFFIQDAMKFPDLIHSAKAEPDRGFPQAQTAHDNFWDFVSLSPESMHMVMWAMSDRAIPRSLRFMEGFGVHTFKFVNAKGEQKYVKFHWKPKAGMQSVVWNEALKLNGADPDFHRRDMWESIQNGDFPEWELGVQVFDQAFADEFEFDVFDATKLIPEEQVPVKIIGRMVLDRVVDNFFAETEQVAFCTQNIVPGIDFTPDPLXX
;
A
#
# COMPACT_ATOMS: atom_id res chain seq x y z
N SER A 1 37.44 -17.78 22.98
CA SER A 1 37.61 -16.38 22.62
C SER A 1 38.91 -15.84 23.17
N LEU A 2 39.52 -14.94 22.43
CA LEU A 2 40.68 -14.21 22.90
C LEU A 2 40.24 -13.14 23.89
N THR A 3 40.87 -13.08 25.03
CA THR A 3 40.54 -12.10 26.06
C THR A 3 41.78 -11.37 26.56
N ALA A 4 41.60 -10.21 27.15
CA ALA A 4 42.67 -9.47 27.74
C ALA A 4 42.89 -10.01 29.14
N GLY A 5 43.61 -11.12 29.25
CA GLY A 5 43.80 -11.85 30.51
C GLY A 5 42.67 -12.77 30.81
N LYS A 6 42.85 -13.56 31.88
CA LYS A 6 41.99 -14.69 32.19
C LYS A 6 40.51 -14.24 32.43
N ARG A 7 40.32 -13.04 32.95
CA ARG A 7 39.01 -12.53 33.25
C ARG A 7 38.70 -11.22 32.51
N GLY A 8 39.49 -10.91 31.50
CA GLY A 8 39.34 -9.67 30.75
C GLY A 8 38.29 -9.74 29.66
N PRO A 9 38.03 -8.61 29.04
CA PRO A 9 37.04 -8.57 27.94
C PRO A 9 37.56 -9.30 26.72
N THR A 10 36.61 -9.76 25.89
CA THR A 10 36.92 -10.36 24.61
C THR A 10 37.49 -9.33 23.65
N LEU A 11 38.56 -9.68 22.97
CA LEU A 11 39.25 -8.76 22.07
C LEU A 11 38.67 -8.83 20.66
N MET A 12 38.70 -7.70 19.96
CA MET A 12 38.28 -7.63 18.57
C MET A 12 39.18 -8.41 17.64
N GLU A 13 40.39 -8.80 18.09
CA GLU A 13 41.25 -9.68 17.33
C GLU A 13 40.70 -11.11 17.24
N ASP A 14 39.79 -11.48 18.13
CA ASP A 14 39.11 -12.77 18.03
C ASP A 14 38.24 -12.80 16.78
N HIS A 15 38.60 -13.62 15.81
CA HIS A 15 37.92 -13.67 14.53
C HIS A 15 36.43 -14.02 14.68
N VAL A 16 36.15 -15.02 15.53
CA VAL A 16 34.77 -15.46 15.73
C VAL A 16 33.94 -14.37 16.38
N PHE A 17 34.47 -13.70 17.40
CA PHE A 17 33.78 -12.61 18.09
C PHE A 17 33.51 -11.47 17.11
N ARG A 18 34.52 -11.07 16.34
CA ARG A 18 34.35 -9.98 15.38
C ARG A 18 33.28 -10.29 14.34
N GLU A 19 33.28 -11.50 13.81
CA GLU A 19 32.26 -11.88 12.83
C GLU A 19 30.86 -11.86 13.41
N LYS A 20 30.73 -12.35 14.65
CA LYS A 20 29.42 -12.32 15.30
C LYS A 20 28.94 -10.90 15.53
N MET A 21 29.84 -10.01 15.95
CA MET A 21 29.46 -8.62 16.18
C MET A 21 29.09 -7.92 14.88
N PHE A 22 29.85 -8.15 13.79
CA PHE A 22 29.51 -7.58 12.50
C PHE A 22 28.14 -8.08 12.03
N HIS A 23 27.90 -9.38 12.14
CA HIS A 23 26.62 -9.95 11.75
C HIS A 23 25.49 -9.34 12.56
N PHE A 24 25.66 -9.26 13.86
CA PHE A 24 24.65 -8.68 14.76
C PHE A 24 24.37 -7.22 14.41
N ASP A 25 25.44 -6.43 14.19
CA ASP A 25 25.31 -5.01 13.89
C ASP A 25 24.61 -4.77 12.56
N HIS A 26 24.76 -5.66 11.59
CA HIS A 26 24.21 -5.50 10.25
C HIS A 26 22.96 -6.32 9.98
N GLU A 27 22.43 -7.00 10.99
CA GLU A 27 21.25 -7.84 10.76
C GLU A 27 19.97 -7.00 10.64
N ARG A 28 19.98 -5.77 11.11
CA ARG A 28 18.82 -4.90 11.06
C ARG A 28 18.95 -3.92 9.91
N ILE A 29 17.81 -3.66 9.25
CA ILE A 29 17.76 -2.65 8.19
C ILE A 29 16.92 -1.49 8.70
N PRO A 30 17.13 -0.28 8.18
CA PRO A 30 16.27 0.85 8.53
C PRO A 30 14.82 0.54 8.16
N GLU A 31 13.89 0.97 9.01
CA GLU A 31 12.49 0.81 8.64
C GLU A 31 12.11 1.83 7.58
N ARG A 32 11.06 1.54 6.82
CA ARG A 32 10.55 2.46 5.82
C ARG A 32 10.14 3.79 6.47
N VAL A 33 10.35 4.89 5.75
CA VAL A 33 9.97 6.21 6.24
C VAL A 33 8.47 6.26 6.56
N VAL A 34 7.66 5.70 5.66
CA VAL A 34 6.24 5.46 5.88
C VAL A 34 5.97 4.00 5.54
N HIS A 35 4.84 3.48 5.98
CA HIS A 35 4.47 2.07 5.77
C HIS A 35 5.42 1.10 6.45
N ALA A 36 6.01 1.50 7.58
CA ALA A 36 7.00 0.67 8.26
C ALA A 36 6.40 -0.63 8.76
N ARG A 37 5.18 -0.56 9.32
CA ARG A 37 4.50 -1.76 9.80
C ARG A 37 3.64 -2.33 8.69
N GLY A 38 3.90 -3.57 8.31
CA GLY A 38 3.12 -4.21 7.25
C GLY A 38 3.16 -5.70 7.30
N TYR A 39 2.33 -6.31 6.46
CA TYR A 39 2.24 -7.75 6.34
C TYR A 39 1.97 -8.12 4.89
N GLY A 40 2.63 -9.17 4.41
CA GLY A 40 2.52 -9.59 3.02
C GLY A 40 2.05 -11.03 2.86
N ALA A 41 1.56 -11.32 1.67
CA ALA A 41 1.14 -12.67 1.32
C ALA A 41 1.29 -12.86 -0.19
N HIS A 42 1.44 -14.12 -0.57
CA HIS A 42 1.56 -14.51 -1.97
C HIS A 42 0.21 -14.96 -2.51
N GLY A 43 0.05 -14.85 -3.81
CA GLY A 43 -1.17 -15.33 -4.43
C GLY A 43 -1.09 -15.23 -5.94
N TYR A 44 -2.25 -15.09 -6.56
CA TYR A 44 -2.33 -14.97 -8.02
C TYR A 44 -3.42 -13.98 -8.41
N PHE A 45 -3.25 -13.40 -9.58
CA PHE A 45 -4.27 -12.59 -10.24
C PHE A 45 -4.78 -13.36 -11.45
N GLU A 46 -6.10 -13.40 -11.62
CA GLU A 46 -6.74 -14.09 -12.73
C GLU A 46 -7.56 -13.10 -13.55
N THR A 47 -7.28 -13.03 -14.85
CA THR A 47 -7.98 -12.14 -15.78
C THR A 47 -9.33 -12.78 -16.17
N TYR A 48 -10.41 -12.00 -16.05
CA TYR A 48 -11.75 -12.53 -16.36
C TYR A 48 -12.02 -12.64 -17.85
N ASP A 49 -11.51 -11.68 -18.64
CA ASP A 49 -11.71 -11.70 -20.09
C ASP A 49 -10.64 -10.80 -20.72
N THR A 50 -10.43 -10.97 -22.02
CA THR A 50 -9.40 -10.16 -22.69
C THR A 50 -9.74 -8.67 -22.65
N LEU A 51 -8.73 -7.84 -22.48
CA LEU A 51 -8.84 -6.39 -22.59
C LEU A 51 -8.06 -5.86 -23.79
N GLU A 52 -7.93 -6.67 -24.84
CA GLU A 52 -7.10 -6.28 -25.99
C GLU A 52 -7.54 -4.98 -26.63
N ASP A 53 -8.82 -4.62 -26.51
CA ASP A 53 -9.32 -3.36 -27.05
C ASP A 53 -8.77 -2.16 -26.29
N LEU A 54 -8.41 -2.31 -25.03
CA LEU A 54 -7.97 -1.22 -24.16
C LEU A 54 -6.47 -1.18 -23.98
N THR A 55 -5.82 -2.35 -23.87
CA THR A 55 -4.41 -2.40 -23.53
C THR A 55 -3.75 -3.62 -24.16
N CYS A 56 -2.47 -3.45 -24.51
CA CYS A 56 -1.66 -4.59 -24.98
C CYS A 56 -0.90 -5.28 -23.86
N ALA A 57 -1.11 -4.88 -22.61
CA ALA A 57 -0.42 -5.52 -21.47
C ALA A 57 -0.70 -7.01 -21.46
N ASP A 58 0.36 -7.82 -21.42
CA ASP A 58 0.25 -9.26 -21.53
C ASP A 58 -0.68 -9.86 -20.47
N ILE A 59 -0.63 -9.31 -19.27
CA ILE A 59 -1.42 -9.82 -18.15
C ILE A 59 -2.92 -9.78 -18.40
N PHE A 60 -3.39 -8.91 -19.30
CA PHE A 60 -4.82 -8.71 -19.55
C PHE A 60 -5.30 -9.30 -20.89
N GLN A 61 -4.50 -10.17 -21.51
CA GLN A 61 -4.84 -10.65 -22.85
C GLN A 61 -5.65 -11.94 -22.88
N ARG A 62 -5.51 -12.81 -21.90
CA ARG A 62 -6.07 -14.16 -21.99
C ARG A 62 -6.98 -14.45 -20.81
N LYS A 63 -8.22 -14.81 -21.12
CA LYS A 63 -9.22 -15.20 -20.13
C LYS A 63 -8.72 -16.36 -19.28
N GLY A 64 -8.82 -16.21 -17.98
CA GLY A 64 -8.50 -17.29 -17.03
C GLY A 64 -7.03 -17.47 -16.75
N GLU A 65 -6.15 -16.68 -17.37
CA GLU A 65 -4.72 -16.80 -17.10
C GLU A 65 -4.41 -16.28 -15.70
N LYS A 66 -3.59 -17.05 -14.97
CA LYS A 66 -3.19 -16.67 -13.62
C LYS A 66 -1.76 -16.14 -13.62
N THR A 67 -1.57 -15.03 -12.94
CA THR A 67 -0.26 -14.37 -12.81
C THR A 67 0.10 -14.33 -11.34
N PRO A 68 1.30 -14.80 -10.95
CA PRO A 68 1.69 -14.73 -9.54
C PRO A 68 1.74 -13.29 -9.04
N VAL A 69 1.34 -13.08 -7.79
CA VAL A 69 1.43 -11.76 -7.16
C VAL A 69 2.00 -11.88 -5.75
N PHE A 70 2.53 -10.77 -5.27
CA PHE A 70 2.83 -10.57 -3.86
C PHE A 70 2.18 -9.27 -3.43
N THR A 71 1.43 -9.32 -2.33
CA THR A 71 0.71 -8.14 -1.85
C THR A 71 1.18 -7.81 -0.44
N ARG A 72 1.42 -6.53 -0.19
CA ARG A 72 1.79 -6.05 1.14
C ARG A 72 0.78 -5.01 1.59
N PHE A 73 0.24 -5.23 2.79
CA PHE A 73 -0.64 -4.28 3.47
C PHE A 73 0.16 -3.61 4.58
N SER A 74 -0.13 -2.35 4.85
CA SER A 74 0.64 -1.60 5.86
C SER A 74 -0.20 -0.47 6.43
N THR A 75 0.14 -0.04 7.64
CA THR A 75 -0.28 1.28 8.09
C THR A 75 0.68 2.30 7.47
N VAL A 76 0.30 3.57 7.46
CA VAL A 76 1.13 4.58 6.79
C VAL A 76 2.06 5.27 7.77
N ALA A 77 1.53 5.79 8.87
CA ALA A 77 2.28 6.70 9.72
C ALA A 77 2.96 6.02 10.91
N GLY A 78 2.48 4.86 11.33
CA GLY A 78 3.03 4.18 12.50
C GLY A 78 4.39 3.55 12.24
N ASN A 79 5.22 3.46 13.29
CA ASN A 79 6.49 2.75 13.17
C ASN A 79 6.24 1.23 13.16
N LYS A 80 7.31 0.47 12.98
CA LYS A 80 7.22 -0.99 12.84
C LYS A 80 6.57 -1.66 14.05
N GLY A 81 6.71 -1.09 15.24
CA GLY A 81 6.17 -1.65 16.47
C GLY A 81 4.79 -1.13 16.85
N SER A 82 4.17 -0.28 16.04
CA SER A 82 2.85 0.26 16.37
C SER A 82 1.76 -0.82 16.19
N PRO A 83 0.58 -0.64 16.82
CA PRO A 83 -0.48 -1.65 16.68
C PRO A 83 -1.16 -1.59 15.33
N ASP A 84 -1.70 -2.73 14.90
CA ASP A 84 -2.34 -2.86 13.58
C ASP A 84 -3.61 -2.04 13.43
N LEU A 85 -4.39 -1.89 14.49
CA LEU A 85 -5.71 -1.24 14.41
C LEU A 85 -5.69 0.24 14.72
N ALA A 86 -4.52 0.88 14.68
CA ALA A 86 -4.47 2.35 14.80
C ALA A 86 -5.30 2.99 13.69
N ARG A 87 -5.91 4.12 13.98
CA ARG A 87 -6.61 4.89 12.96
C ARG A 87 -5.57 5.46 12.00
N ASP A 88 -5.57 4.99 10.79
CA ASP A 88 -4.54 5.33 9.82
C ASP A 88 -5.01 4.88 8.44
N VAL A 89 -4.45 5.49 7.41
CA VAL A 89 -4.60 5.00 6.05
C VAL A 89 -3.86 3.66 5.97
N ARG A 90 -4.41 2.73 5.20
CA ARG A 90 -3.72 1.44 4.97
C ARG A 90 -3.15 1.41 3.57
N GLY A 91 -1.87 1.08 3.47
CA GLY A 91 -1.24 0.82 2.19
C GLY A 91 -1.71 -0.53 1.65
N PHE A 92 -1.75 -0.63 0.34
CA PHE A 92 -2.23 -1.82 -0.37
C PHE A 92 -1.41 -1.88 -1.65
N ALA A 93 -0.28 -2.57 -1.61
CA ALA A 93 0.66 -2.61 -2.73
C ALA A 93 0.70 -4.03 -3.30
N VAL A 94 0.56 -4.14 -4.62
CA VAL A 94 0.54 -5.42 -5.31
C VAL A 94 1.64 -5.44 -6.36
N LYS A 95 2.49 -6.47 -6.30
CA LYS A 95 3.51 -6.72 -7.31
C LYS A 95 3.03 -7.89 -8.16
N PHE A 96 2.85 -7.64 -9.46
CA PHE A 96 2.47 -8.67 -10.43
C PHE A 96 3.73 -9.14 -11.15
N TYR A 97 4.00 -10.43 -11.12
CA TYR A 97 5.16 -11.02 -11.80
C TYR A 97 4.73 -11.46 -13.19
N THR A 98 4.66 -10.51 -14.11
CA THR A 98 4.17 -10.79 -15.46
C THR A 98 5.28 -11.31 -16.35
N LYS A 99 4.91 -11.85 -17.51
CA LYS A 99 5.87 -12.32 -18.50
C LYS A 99 6.72 -11.18 -19.09
N GLU A 100 6.22 -9.94 -18.95
CA GLU A 100 6.90 -8.75 -19.48
C GLU A 100 7.65 -7.96 -18.40
N GLY A 101 7.78 -8.54 -17.22
CA GLY A 101 8.42 -7.90 -16.09
C GLY A 101 7.44 -7.63 -14.97
N ASN A 102 7.93 -7.01 -13.91
CA ASN A 102 7.11 -6.73 -12.74
C ASN A 102 6.28 -5.46 -12.94
N TRP A 103 5.03 -5.54 -12.56
CA TRP A 103 4.16 -4.36 -12.50
C TRP A 103 3.78 -4.17 -11.03
N ASP A 104 4.09 -3.00 -10.49
CA ASP A 104 3.78 -2.67 -9.10
C ASP A 104 2.64 -1.67 -9.07
N LEU A 105 1.50 -2.10 -8.55
CA LEU A 105 0.34 -1.23 -8.37
C LEU A 105 0.28 -0.88 -6.89
N VAL A 106 0.72 0.31 -6.58
CA VAL A 106 0.82 0.80 -5.20
C VAL A 106 -0.40 1.66 -4.90
N GLY A 107 -1.08 1.36 -3.82
CA GLY A 107 -2.31 2.05 -3.49
C GLY A 107 -2.59 2.10 -2.00
N ASN A 108 -3.78 2.60 -1.70
CA ASN A 108 -4.25 2.78 -0.32
C ASN A 108 -5.71 2.37 -0.23
N ASN A 109 -6.20 2.27 1.00
CA ASN A 109 -7.61 1.94 1.23
C ASN A 109 -8.53 3.16 1.17
N ILE A 110 -8.01 4.31 0.80
CA ILE A 110 -8.76 5.56 0.67
C ILE A 110 -8.52 6.08 -0.74
N PRO A 111 -9.56 6.58 -1.42
CA PRO A 111 -9.46 6.86 -2.86
C PRO A 111 -8.70 8.14 -3.24
N VAL A 112 -8.32 8.96 -2.27
CA VAL A 112 -7.61 10.21 -2.54
C VAL A 112 -6.37 10.29 -1.65
N PHE A 113 -5.48 11.24 -1.96
CA PHE A 113 -4.29 11.46 -1.16
C PHE A 113 -4.31 12.88 -0.57
N PHE A 114 -3.41 13.14 0.39
CA PHE A 114 -3.36 14.44 1.09
C PHE A 114 -2.91 15.59 0.21
N ILE A 115 -2.02 15.32 -0.72
CA ILE A 115 -1.32 16.37 -1.47
C ILE A 115 -1.30 16.05 -2.94
N GLN A 116 -1.16 17.09 -3.76
CA GLN A 116 -0.97 16.99 -5.19
C GLN A 116 0.51 17.16 -5.56
N ASP A 117 1.21 18.02 -4.84
CA ASP A 117 2.59 18.39 -5.12
C ASP A 117 3.53 17.58 -4.22
N ALA A 118 4.43 16.83 -4.84
CA ALA A 118 5.36 15.97 -4.11
C ALA A 118 6.29 16.76 -3.18
N MET A 119 6.49 18.06 -3.42
CA MET A 119 7.30 18.87 -2.51
C MET A 119 6.70 18.97 -1.11
N LYS A 120 5.41 18.75 -0.98
CA LYS A 120 4.76 18.77 0.33
C LYS A 120 4.86 17.45 1.09
N PHE A 121 5.42 16.40 0.46
CA PHE A 121 5.46 15.08 1.10
C PHE A 121 6.29 15.07 2.40
N PRO A 122 7.50 15.62 2.42
CA PRO A 122 8.24 15.66 3.69
C PRO A 122 7.49 16.41 4.79
N ASP A 123 6.81 17.51 4.46
CA ASP A 123 6.05 18.28 5.45
C ASP A 123 4.89 17.46 6.00
N LEU A 124 4.20 16.72 5.14
CA LEU A 124 3.12 15.84 5.57
C LEU A 124 3.64 14.78 6.55
N ILE A 125 4.75 14.15 6.21
CA ILE A 125 5.32 13.10 7.06
C ILE A 125 5.76 13.68 8.40
N HIS A 126 6.46 14.81 8.39
CA HIS A 126 6.91 15.45 9.63
C HIS A 126 5.70 15.82 10.51
N SER A 127 4.60 16.24 9.89
CA SER A 127 3.42 16.65 10.66
C SER A 127 2.74 15.48 11.35
N ALA A 128 2.91 14.25 10.83
CA ALA A 128 2.23 13.07 11.36
C ALA A 128 3.10 12.21 12.26
N LYS A 129 4.42 12.41 12.26
CA LYS A 129 5.33 11.60 13.06
C LYS A 129 5.49 12.16 14.47
N ALA A 130 6.14 11.38 15.35
CA ALA A 130 6.41 11.81 16.71
C ALA A 130 7.20 13.11 16.73
N GLU A 131 6.93 13.97 17.71
CA GLU A 131 7.64 15.22 17.87
C GLU A 131 9.14 14.96 18.03
N PRO A 132 10.00 15.69 17.32
CA PRO A 132 11.44 15.41 17.38
C PRO A 132 12.05 15.59 18.76
N ASP A 133 11.52 16.51 19.55
CA ASP A 133 12.09 16.82 20.86
C ASP A 133 11.61 15.86 21.97
N ARG A 134 10.51 15.14 21.74
CA ARG A 134 9.91 14.30 22.76
C ARG A 134 9.74 12.85 22.38
N GLY A 135 9.73 12.55 21.09
CA GLY A 135 9.49 11.21 20.61
C GLY A 135 8.02 10.76 20.73
N PHE A 136 7.11 11.70 20.97
CA PHE A 136 5.68 11.44 21.01
C PHE A 136 4.93 12.70 20.58
N PRO A 137 3.65 12.62 20.20
CA PRO A 137 2.84 11.42 20.06
C PRO A 137 3.25 10.59 18.84
N GLN A 138 2.89 9.31 18.87
CA GLN A 138 3.20 8.39 17.79
C GLN A 138 2.19 8.57 16.66
N ALA A 139 2.64 9.06 15.52
CA ALA A 139 1.93 9.02 14.23
C ALA A 139 0.41 9.10 14.35
N GLN A 140 -0.10 10.11 15.03
CA GLN A 140 -1.53 10.28 15.21
C GLN A 140 -1.97 11.58 14.58
N THR A 141 -3.20 11.57 14.05
CA THR A 141 -3.73 12.74 13.36
C THR A 141 -4.19 13.84 14.31
N ALA A 142 -4.06 13.64 15.61
CA ALA A 142 -4.56 14.58 16.60
C ALA A 142 -3.54 15.60 17.11
N HIS A 143 -2.25 15.50 16.70
CA HIS A 143 -1.27 16.45 17.26
C HIS A 143 -1.19 17.73 16.42
N ASP A 144 -0.64 18.77 17.05
CA ASP A 144 -0.72 20.15 16.53
C ASP A 144 -0.06 20.31 15.17
N ASN A 145 1.09 19.67 14.95
CA ASN A 145 1.79 19.81 13.67
C ASN A 145 0.96 19.30 12.51
N PHE A 146 0.21 18.21 12.73
CA PHE A 146 -0.65 17.67 11.69
C PHE A 146 -1.77 18.67 11.33
N TRP A 147 -2.42 19.23 12.35
CA TRP A 147 -3.52 20.19 12.08
C TRP A 147 -2.99 21.47 11.47
N ASP A 148 -1.79 21.90 11.86
CA ASP A 148 -1.15 23.05 11.21
C ASP A 148 -0.91 22.77 9.72
N PHE A 149 -0.40 21.56 9.41
CA PHE A 149 -0.17 21.19 8.01
C PHE A 149 -1.48 21.24 7.22
N VAL A 150 -2.55 20.66 7.76
CA VAL A 150 -3.85 20.63 7.09
C VAL A 150 -4.37 22.05 6.83
N SER A 151 -4.22 22.93 7.82
CA SER A 151 -4.66 24.32 7.68
C SER A 151 -3.95 25.05 6.55
N LEU A 152 -2.65 24.73 6.34
CA LEU A 152 -1.85 25.39 5.33
C LEU A 152 -1.94 24.68 3.97
N SER A 153 -2.63 23.55 3.90
CA SER A 153 -2.75 22.77 2.66
C SER A 153 -4.21 22.36 2.46
N PRO A 154 -5.05 23.27 1.99
CA PRO A 154 -6.49 22.98 1.88
C PRO A 154 -6.84 21.79 1.01
N GLU A 155 -5.98 21.45 0.05
CA GLU A 155 -6.22 20.27 -0.81
C GLU A 155 -6.22 18.97 0.00
N SER A 156 -5.69 18.98 1.23
CA SER A 156 -5.67 17.82 2.11
C SER A 156 -7.03 17.52 2.74
N MET A 157 -7.97 18.45 2.71
CA MET A 157 -9.21 18.33 3.48
C MET A 157 -10.01 17.08 3.10
N HIS A 158 -10.10 16.77 1.81
CA HIS A 158 -10.84 15.59 1.36
C HIS A 158 -10.26 14.31 1.96
N MET A 159 -8.94 14.18 1.93
CA MET A 159 -8.26 13.03 2.52
C MET A 159 -8.47 12.96 4.04
N VAL A 160 -8.42 14.13 4.70
CA VAL A 160 -8.62 14.19 6.15
C VAL A 160 -10.01 13.67 6.51
N MET A 161 -11.03 14.07 5.75
CA MET A 161 -12.39 13.57 6.00
C MET A 161 -12.46 12.05 5.88
N TRP A 162 -11.80 11.46 4.86
CA TRP A 162 -11.74 10.02 4.72
C TRP A 162 -10.97 9.37 5.88
N ALA A 163 -9.85 9.98 6.29
CA ALA A 163 -9.03 9.41 7.36
C ALA A 163 -9.74 9.44 8.72
N MET A 164 -10.64 10.41 8.92
CA MET A 164 -11.42 10.47 10.15
C MET A 164 -12.64 9.55 10.10
N SER A 165 -12.94 8.97 8.95
CA SER A 165 -14.06 8.04 8.81
C SER A 165 -13.67 6.64 9.31
N ASP A 166 -14.65 5.75 9.32
CA ASP A 166 -14.40 4.36 9.74
C ASP A 166 -13.56 3.59 8.74
N ARG A 167 -13.37 4.09 7.50
CA ARG A 167 -12.44 3.44 6.56
C ARG A 167 -11.04 3.30 7.14
N ALA A 168 -10.65 4.20 8.03
CA ALA A 168 -9.31 4.20 8.62
C ALA A 168 -9.11 3.13 9.69
N ILE A 169 -10.18 2.41 10.07
CA ILE A 169 -10.10 1.32 11.04
C ILE A 169 -10.85 0.08 10.52
N PRO A 170 -10.31 -0.57 9.50
CA PRO A 170 -10.97 -1.76 8.93
C PRO A 170 -11.01 -2.90 9.94
N ARG A 171 -12.07 -3.69 9.88
CA ARG A 171 -12.23 -4.84 10.76
C ARG A 171 -11.15 -5.90 10.51
N SER A 172 -10.74 -6.04 9.27
CA SER A 172 -9.68 -6.95 8.84
C SER A 172 -9.09 -6.38 7.55
N LEU A 173 -7.85 -6.76 7.24
CA LEU A 173 -7.27 -6.42 5.94
C LEU A 173 -8.10 -7.01 4.80
N ARG A 174 -8.81 -8.13 5.06
CA ARG A 174 -9.65 -8.78 4.05
C ARG A 174 -10.88 -7.98 3.67
N PHE A 175 -11.26 -7.01 4.48
CA PHE A 175 -12.53 -6.26 4.33
C PHE A 175 -12.31 -4.83 3.90
N MET A 176 -11.15 -4.50 3.35
CA MET A 176 -10.90 -3.13 2.93
C MET A 176 -10.76 -3.04 1.42
N GLU A 177 -11.20 -1.93 0.86
CA GLU A 177 -10.98 -1.61 -0.55
C GLU A 177 -9.56 -1.12 -0.75
N GLY A 178 -9.09 -1.19 -2.00
CA GLY A 178 -7.82 -0.61 -2.38
C GLY A 178 -8.01 0.31 -3.59
N PHE A 179 -7.26 1.40 -3.63
CA PHE A 179 -7.32 2.38 -4.72
C PHE A 179 -5.92 2.69 -5.20
N GLY A 180 -5.74 2.65 -6.50
CA GLY A 180 -4.47 3.05 -7.10
C GLY A 180 -4.26 4.55 -7.04
N VAL A 181 -5.28 5.32 -6.72
CA VAL A 181 -5.29 6.77 -6.52
C VAL A 181 -4.98 7.54 -7.81
N HIS A 182 -3.88 7.21 -8.46
CA HIS A 182 -3.39 7.94 -9.64
C HIS A 182 -4.12 7.53 -10.91
N THR A 183 -4.11 8.42 -11.91
CA THR A 183 -4.62 8.11 -13.24
C THR A 183 -3.45 7.62 -14.09
N PHE A 184 -3.65 6.47 -14.72
CA PHE A 184 -2.69 5.88 -15.66
C PHE A 184 -3.31 5.90 -17.06
N LYS A 185 -2.55 5.41 -18.04
CA LYS A 185 -3.04 5.20 -19.40
C LYS A 185 -2.98 3.73 -19.75
N PHE A 186 -4.05 3.24 -20.38
CA PHE A 186 -4.01 1.99 -21.14
C PHE A 186 -3.66 2.33 -22.58
N VAL A 187 -2.78 1.54 -23.18
CA VAL A 187 -2.39 1.70 -24.58
C VAL A 187 -2.59 0.34 -25.26
N ASN A 188 -3.39 0.30 -26.32
CA ASN A 188 -3.63 -0.97 -27.01
C ASN A 188 -2.60 -1.18 -28.13
N ALA A 189 -2.71 -2.31 -28.84
CA ALA A 189 -1.74 -2.67 -29.88
C ALA A 189 -1.72 -1.70 -31.05
N LYS A 190 -2.81 -0.96 -31.24
CA LYS A 190 -2.88 0.05 -32.29
C LYS A 190 -2.34 1.41 -31.83
N GLY A 191 -1.92 1.52 -30.58
CA GLY A 191 -1.43 2.78 -30.02
C GLY A 191 -2.52 3.70 -29.51
N GLU A 192 -3.78 3.25 -29.50
CA GLU A 192 -4.89 4.04 -28.96
C GLU A 192 -4.79 4.10 -27.45
N GLN A 193 -5.08 5.26 -26.88
CA GLN A 193 -4.89 5.50 -25.46
C GLN A 193 -6.21 5.85 -24.76
N LYS A 194 -6.38 5.33 -23.56
CA LYS A 194 -7.48 5.70 -22.66
C LYS A 194 -6.90 5.90 -21.27
N TYR A 195 -7.52 6.77 -20.50
CA TYR A 195 -7.14 6.95 -19.10
C TYR A 195 -7.80 5.87 -18.26
N VAL A 196 -7.13 5.48 -17.19
CA VAL A 196 -7.60 4.41 -16.32
C VAL A 196 -7.25 4.68 -14.87
N LYS A 197 -8.20 4.39 -13.97
CA LYS A 197 -7.96 4.34 -12.52
C LYS A 197 -8.29 2.94 -12.04
N PHE A 198 -7.49 2.42 -11.10
CA PHE A 198 -7.61 1.05 -10.60
C PHE A 198 -8.22 1.02 -9.20
N HIS A 199 -9.09 0.03 -8.97
CA HIS A 199 -9.78 -0.17 -7.69
C HIS A 199 -9.76 -1.64 -7.33
N TRP A 200 -9.45 -1.93 -6.07
CA TRP A 200 -9.58 -3.29 -5.55
C TRP A 200 -10.83 -3.33 -4.69
N LYS A 201 -11.74 -4.25 -4.97
CA LYS A 201 -12.97 -4.41 -4.23
C LYS A 201 -12.97 -5.75 -3.50
N PRO A 202 -13.05 -5.77 -2.16
CA PRO A 202 -12.98 -7.04 -1.44
C PRO A 202 -14.23 -7.87 -1.71
N LYS A 203 -14.02 -9.15 -1.98
CA LYS A 203 -15.14 -10.06 -2.27
C LYS A 203 -16.05 -10.20 -1.03
N ALA A 204 -15.46 -10.16 0.16
CA ALA A 204 -16.22 -10.27 1.40
C ALA A 204 -16.97 -8.99 1.79
N GLY A 205 -16.75 -7.90 1.03
CA GLY A 205 -17.37 -6.61 1.34
C GLY A 205 -16.55 -5.81 2.33
N MET A 206 -16.80 -4.50 2.36
CA MET A 206 -16.06 -3.61 3.24
C MET A 206 -16.68 -3.63 4.63
N GLN A 207 -15.84 -3.82 5.67
CA GLN A 207 -16.29 -3.80 7.05
C GLN A 207 -15.27 -3.02 7.90
N SER A 208 -15.77 -2.25 8.85
CA SER A 208 -14.95 -1.46 9.76
C SER A 208 -15.37 -1.71 11.20
N VAL A 209 -14.47 -1.39 12.13
CA VAL A 209 -14.81 -1.40 13.56
C VAL A 209 -15.10 0.02 14.01
N VAL A 210 -15.81 0.16 15.13
CA VAL A 210 -15.97 1.48 15.72
C VAL A 210 -14.77 1.75 16.64
N TRP A 211 -14.57 3.02 17.01
CA TRP A 211 -13.36 3.44 17.73
C TRP A 211 -13.18 2.70 19.04
N ASN A 212 -14.24 2.55 19.81
CA ASN A 212 -14.14 1.83 21.09
C ASN A 212 -13.70 0.38 20.89
N GLU A 213 -14.23 -0.26 19.87
CA GLU A 213 -13.85 -1.64 19.55
C GLU A 213 -12.39 -1.71 19.14
N ALA A 214 -11.93 -0.73 18.34
CA ALA A 214 -10.54 -0.70 17.90
C ALA A 214 -9.58 -0.59 19.09
N LEU A 215 -9.91 0.26 20.05
CA LEU A 215 -9.08 0.39 21.26
C LEU A 215 -9.00 -0.92 22.04
N LYS A 216 -10.11 -1.61 22.19
CA LYS A 216 -10.13 -2.89 22.90
C LYS A 216 -9.32 -3.95 22.17
N LEU A 217 -9.46 -4.04 20.85
CA LEU A 217 -8.73 -5.03 20.06
C LEU A 217 -7.23 -4.75 20.09
N ASN A 218 -6.83 -3.48 19.98
CA ASN A 218 -5.41 -3.13 20.05
C ASN A 218 -4.80 -3.50 21.39
N GLY A 219 -5.54 -3.30 22.47
CA GLY A 219 -5.07 -3.66 23.80
C GLY A 219 -4.92 -5.16 23.97
N ALA A 220 -5.84 -5.92 23.39
CA ALA A 220 -5.82 -7.38 23.51
C ALA A 220 -4.80 -8.02 22.58
N ASP A 221 -4.65 -7.49 21.36
CA ASP A 221 -3.76 -8.08 20.35
C ASP A 221 -3.29 -7.00 19.38
N PRO A 222 -2.11 -6.41 19.61
CA PRO A 222 -1.59 -5.40 18.66
C PRO A 222 -1.35 -5.93 17.25
N ASP A 223 -1.23 -7.25 17.10
CA ASP A 223 -1.00 -7.89 15.79
C ASP A 223 -2.30 -8.42 15.19
N PHE A 224 -3.42 -7.85 15.55
CA PHE A 224 -4.74 -8.40 15.19
C PHE A 224 -4.92 -8.60 13.68
N HIS A 225 -4.58 -7.59 12.88
CA HIS A 225 -4.74 -7.70 11.43
C HIS A 225 -3.77 -8.72 10.81
N ARG A 226 -2.53 -8.74 11.30
CA ARG A 226 -1.54 -9.72 10.81
C ARG A 226 -2.01 -11.13 11.10
N ARG A 227 -2.44 -11.36 12.32
CA ARG A 227 -2.89 -12.68 12.76
C ARG A 227 -4.12 -13.13 11.98
N ASP A 228 -5.08 -12.21 11.76
CA ASP A 228 -6.28 -12.53 11.00
C ASP A 228 -5.95 -12.98 9.58
N MET A 229 -5.05 -12.26 8.91
CA MET A 229 -4.65 -12.60 7.54
C MET A 229 -3.95 -13.97 7.53
N TRP A 230 -3.01 -14.18 8.44
CA TRP A 230 -2.27 -15.43 8.53
C TRP A 230 -3.21 -16.60 8.77
N GLU A 231 -4.12 -16.46 9.72
CA GLU A 231 -5.04 -17.55 10.07
C GLU A 231 -6.01 -17.86 8.94
N SER A 232 -6.53 -16.83 8.27
CA SER A 232 -7.49 -17.08 7.19
C SER A 232 -6.84 -17.86 6.05
N ILE A 233 -5.60 -17.51 5.71
CA ILE A 233 -4.89 -18.23 4.63
C ILE A 233 -4.57 -19.66 5.06
N GLN A 234 -4.08 -19.83 6.28
CA GLN A 234 -3.74 -21.17 6.78
C GLN A 234 -4.97 -22.07 6.89
N ASN A 235 -6.13 -21.50 7.14
CA ASN A 235 -7.37 -22.26 7.23
C ASN A 235 -8.03 -22.52 5.88
N GLY A 236 -7.43 -22.02 4.79
CA GLY A 236 -7.99 -22.19 3.46
C GLY A 236 -9.09 -21.20 3.10
N ASP A 237 -9.30 -20.19 3.96
CA ASP A 237 -10.28 -19.13 3.70
C ASP A 237 -9.52 -17.96 3.05
N PHE A 238 -9.23 -18.11 1.77
CA PHE A 238 -8.32 -17.21 1.08
C PHE A 238 -8.95 -15.84 0.84
N PRO A 239 -8.27 -14.76 1.26
CA PRO A 239 -8.75 -13.41 0.97
C PRO A 239 -8.77 -13.17 -0.54
N GLU A 240 -9.80 -12.47 -1.00
CA GLU A 240 -10.00 -12.26 -2.44
C GLU A 240 -10.51 -10.87 -2.70
N TRP A 241 -9.99 -10.25 -3.76
CA TRP A 241 -10.44 -8.95 -4.26
C TRP A 241 -10.67 -9.04 -5.74
N GLU A 242 -11.64 -8.27 -6.22
CA GLU A 242 -11.78 -8.07 -7.67
C GLU A 242 -11.10 -6.77 -8.05
N LEU A 243 -10.40 -6.79 -9.19
CA LEU A 243 -9.80 -5.58 -9.74
C LEU A 243 -10.80 -4.92 -10.67
N GLY A 244 -11.11 -3.67 -10.41
CA GLY A 244 -11.97 -2.89 -11.24
C GLY A 244 -11.23 -1.71 -11.83
N VAL A 245 -11.71 -1.22 -12.96
CA VAL A 245 -11.11 -0.06 -13.63
C VAL A 245 -12.19 0.95 -13.96
N GLN A 246 -11.84 2.23 -13.82
CA GLN A 246 -12.61 3.32 -14.39
C GLN A 246 -11.83 3.77 -15.62
N VAL A 247 -12.42 3.60 -16.81
CA VAL A 247 -11.77 3.93 -18.09
C VAL A 247 -12.50 5.12 -18.71
N PHE A 248 -11.75 6.14 -19.14
CA PHE A 248 -12.35 7.32 -19.71
C PHE A 248 -11.37 7.92 -20.74
N ASP A 249 -11.92 8.77 -21.61
CA ASP A 249 -11.14 9.35 -22.70
C ASP A 249 -10.79 10.82 -22.40
N GLN A 250 -10.07 11.42 -23.34
CA GLN A 250 -9.67 12.83 -23.22
C GLN A 250 -10.88 13.76 -23.16
N ALA A 251 -11.94 13.43 -23.89
CA ALA A 251 -13.14 14.27 -23.87
C ALA A 251 -13.76 14.34 -22.48
N PHE A 252 -13.83 13.20 -21.79
CA PHE A 252 -14.32 13.21 -20.42
C PHE A 252 -13.38 14.02 -19.51
N ALA A 253 -12.07 13.81 -19.67
CA ALA A 253 -11.09 14.52 -18.85
C ALA A 253 -11.21 16.03 -19.02
N ASP A 254 -11.44 16.48 -20.24
CA ASP A 254 -11.55 17.92 -20.53
C ASP A 254 -12.79 18.54 -19.92
N GLU A 255 -13.86 17.76 -19.76
CA GLU A 255 -15.15 18.26 -19.23
C GLU A 255 -15.33 18.04 -17.75
N PHE A 256 -14.45 17.26 -17.13
CA PHE A 256 -14.57 16.98 -15.71
C PHE A 256 -14.32 18.26 -14.90
N GLU A 257 -15.06 18.43 -13.80
CA GLU A 257 -14.98 19.67 -13.02
C GLU A 257 -13.65 19.85 -12.29
N PHE A 258 -12.90 18.78 -12.11
CA PHE A 258 -11.56 18.81 -11.50
C PHE A 258 -10.55 18.24 -12.47
N ASP A 259 -9.27 18.47 -12.19
CA ASP A 259 -8.18 17.87 -12.94
C ASP A 259 -8.18 16.35 -12.65
N VAL A 260 -8.33 15.52 -13.68
CA VAL A 260 -8.35 14.06 -13.50
C VAL A 260 -7.00 13.52 -13.02
N PHE A 261 -5.94 14.31 -13.11
CA PHE A 261 -4.61 13.90 -12.63
C PHE A 261 -4.33 14.40 -11.23
N ASP A 262 -5.30 15.00 -10.56
CA ASP A 262 -5.16 15.52 -9.20
C ASP A 262 -5.46 14.39 -8.21
N ALA A 263 -4.44 13.91 -7.51
CA ALA A 263 -4.57 12.80 -6.59
C ALA A 263 -5.43 13.12 -5.37
N THR A 264 -5.74 14.40 -5.13
CA THR A 264 -6.60 14.78 -4.02
C THR A 264 -8.09 14.71 -4.36
N LYS A 265 -8.42 14.37 -5.60
CA LYS A 265 -9.81 14.31 -6.08
C LYS A 265 -10.12 12.90 -6.58
N LEU A 266 -11.39 12.50 -6.48
CA LEU A 266 -11.84 11.22 -7.01
C LEU A 266 -12.79 11.42 -8.18
N ILE A 267 -12.95 10.38 -8.99
CA ILE A 267 -13.94 10.36 -10.06
C ILE A 267 -15.09 9.49 -9.59
N PRO A 268 -16.29 10.07 -9.38
CA PRO A 268 -17.42 9.28 -8.87
C PRO A 268 -17.79 8.13 -9.81
N GLU A 269 -18.16 7.00 -9.23
CA GLU A 269 -18.59 5.85 -10.02
C GLU A 269 -19.88 6.14 -10.79
N GLU A 270 -20.66 7.10 -10.35
CA GLU A 270 -21.86 7.54 -11.09
C GLU A 270 -21.50 8.15 -12.43
N GLN A 271 -20.34 8.78 -12.54
CA GLN A 271 -19.89 9.40 -13.79
C GLN A 271 -19.11 8.44 -14.66
N VAL A 272 -18.25 7.62 -14.05
CA VAL A 272 -17.49 6.60 -14.77
C VAL A 272 -17.61 5.30 -13.97
N PRO A 273 -18.47 4.37 -14.38
CA PRO A 273 -18.65 3.13 -13.62
C PRO A 273 -17.37 2.30 -13.57
N VAL A 274 -17.22 1.57 -12.48
CA VAL A 274 -16.12 0.64 -12.32
C VAL A 274 -16.45 -0.66 -13.05
N LYS A 275 -15.58 -1.07 -13.96
CA LYS A 275 -15.70 -2.34 -14.69
C LYS A 275 -14.77 -3.36 -14.05
N ILE A 276 -15.31 -4.48 -13.61
CA ILE A 276 -14.51 -5.55 -13.00
C ILE A 276 -13.81 -6.34 -14.09
N ILE A 277 -12.49 -6.52 -13.97
CA ILE A 277 -11.68 -7.14 -15.03
C ILE A 277 -10.91 -8.37 -14.58
N GLY A 278 -10.86 -8.66 -13.29
CA GLY A 278 -10.17 -9.84 -12.80
C GLY A 278 -10.26 -9.94 -11.30
N ARG A 279 -9.54 -10.92 -10.74
CA ARG A 279 -9.55 -11.11 -9.29
C ARG A 279 -8.16 -11.47 -8.80
N MET A 280 -7.89 -11.11 -7.55
CA MET A 280 -6.67 -11.51 -6.86
C MET A 280 -7.06 -12.38 -5.67
N VAL A 281 -6.38 -13.51 -5.54
CA VAL A 281 -6.55 -14.43 -4.41
C VAL A 281 -5.21 -14.55 -3.71
N LEU A 282 -5.18 -14.36 -2.39
CA LEU A 282 -3.97 -14.53 -1.61
C LEU A 282 -4.06 -15.89 -0.91
N ASP A 283 -3.21 -16.82 -1.33
CA ASP A 283 -3.36 -18.22 -0.93
C ASP A 283 -2.16 -18.80 -0.20
N ARG A 284 -1.12 -17.99 0.07
CA ARG A 284 0.08 -18.52 0.73
C ARG A 284 0.69 -17.45 1.64
N VAL A 285 0.93 -17.81 2.89
CA VAL A 285 1.61 -16.92 3.83
C VAL A 285 3.12 -16.91 3.52
N VAL A 286 3.83 -15.89 4.02
CA VAL A 286 5.28 -15.84 3.87
C VAL A 286 5.94 -16.90 4.76
N ASP A 287 7.02 -17.49 4.29
CA ASP A 287 7.83 -18.43 5.07
C ASP A 287 8.84 -17.69 5.93
N ASN A 288 9.36 -16.59 5.42
CA ASN A 288 10.37 -15.78 6.10
C ASN A 288 9.97 -14.32 6.02
N PHE A 289 9.48 -13.80 7.13
CA PHE A 289 8.95 -12.44 7.16
C PHE A 289 10.01 -11.41 6.75
N PHE A 290 11.24 -11.56 7.25
CA PHE A 290 12.30 -10.61 6.93
C PHE A 290 12.61 -10.60 5.44
N ALA A 291 12.86 -11.76 4.86
CA ALA A 291 13.24 -11.84 3.45
C ALA A 291 12.10 -11.46 2.51
N GLU A 292 10.88 -11.87 2.83
CA GLU A 292 9.76 -11.77 1.90
C GLU A 292 8.91 -10.51 2.09
N THR A 293 8.83 -9.99 3.32
CA THR A 293 7.99 -8.84 3.61
C THR A 293 8.79 -7.59 3.97
N GLU A 294 9.75 -7.71 4.90
CA GLU A 294 10.55 -6.54 5.31
C GLU A 294 11.38 -5.99 4.16
N GLN A 295 11.97 -6.87 3.35
CA GLN A 295 12.88 -6.46 2.29
C GLN A 295 12.19 -6.22 0.95
N VAL A 296 10.91 -6.53 0.81
CA VAL A 296 10.25 -6.33 -0.48
C VAL A 296 10.19 -4.83 -0.80
N ALA A 297 10.46 -4.50 -2.06
CA ALA A 297 10.42 -3.12 -2.53
C ALA A 297 9.36 -3.01 -3.62
N PHE A 298 8.53 -1.97 -3.53
CA PHE A 298 7.56 -1.64 -4.56
C PHE A 298 7.97 -0.32 -5.18
N CYS A 299 7.99 -0.29 -6.49
CA CYS A 299 8.38 0.91 -7.23
C CYS A 299 7.26 1.27 -8.20
N THR A 300 6.71 2.46 -8.02
CA THR A 300 5.60 2.90 -8.88
C THR A 300 6.01 3.04 -10.33
N GLN A 301 7.30 3.10 -10.62
CA GLN A 301 7.79 3.16 -11.99
C GLN A 301 7.88 1.78 -12.65
N ASN A 302 7.65 0.71 -11.92
CA ASN A 302 7.61 -0.63 -12.51
C ASN A 302 6.27 -0.83 -13.19
N ILE A 303 6.24 -0.56 -14.49
CA ILE A 303 5.05 -0.77 -15.33
C ILE A 303 5.46 -1.68 -16.48
N VAL A 304 4.45 -2.15 -17.20
CA VAL A 304 4.67 -3.08 -18.34
C VAL A 304 4.09 -2.43 -19.60
N PRO A 305 4.49 -2.91 -20.78
CA PRO A 305 3.90 -2.37 -22.02
C PRO A 305 2.38 -2.44 -21.97
N GLY A 306 1.73 -1.39 -22.41
CA GLY A 306 0.28 -1.28 -22.40
C GLY A 306 -0.27 -0.51 -21.22
N ILE A 307 0.55 -0.23 -20.23
CA ILE A 307 0.20 0.61 -19.08
C ILE A 307 1.24 1.71 -19.01
N ASP A 308 0.80 2.96 -18.96
CA ASP A 308 1.74 4.09 -19.00
C ASP A 308 1.32 5.18 -18.04
N PHE A 309 2.22 6.10 -17.82
CA PHE A 309 2.02 7.22 -16.91
C PHE A 309 1.25 8.36 -17.56
N THR A 310 0.70 9.22 -16.73
CA THR A 310 0.03 10.45 -17.14
C THR A 310 0.77 11.63 -16.50
N PRO A 311 0.36 12.87 -16.80
CA PRO A 311 0.96 14.04 -16.15
C PRO A 311 0.54 14.24 -14.69
N ASP A 312 0.16 13.18 -13.99
CA ASP A 312 -0.14 13.23 -12.56
C ASP A 312 1.13 13.67 -11.82
N PRO A 313 1.13 14.81 -11.16
CA PRO A 313 2.37 15.34 -10.56
C PRO A 313 2.90 14.49 -9.41
N LEU A 314 2.11 13.68 -8.84
CA LEU A 314 2.55 12.82 -7.75
C LEU A 314 3.06 11.45 -8.19
N UNK A 315 2.70 11.15 -9.29
CA UNK A 315 3.06 9.87 -9.81
C UNK A 315 4.46 9.71 -10.21
N UNK A 316 4.89 10.53 -10.51
CA UNK A 316 6.22 10.59 -10.94
C UNK A 316 7.17 10.44 -10.05
#